data_932ed01739ccb30655cb8fe8ff8df00c
#
_entry.id   932ed01739ccb30655cb8fe8ff8df00c
#
_cell.length_a   1.000
_cell.length_b   1.000
_cell.length_c   1.000
_cell.angle_alpha   90.00
_cell.angle_beta   90.00
_cell.angle_gamma   90.00
#
_symmetry.space_group_name_H-M   'P 1'
#
loop_
_entity.id
_entity.type
_entity.pdbx_description
1 polymer ?
#
loop_
_entity_poly.entity_id
_entity_poly.type
_entity_poly.pdbx_seq_one_letter_code
_entity_poly.pdbx_strand_id
1 'polypeptide(L)'
;MKVYMDMETQYVTEDQLWWKDSYGNPRSKYSDYILYNDTANRKPESIIFGLNELPGYDGTKRKVATANLNSKDFQEYNFELFKYFVDPNKDGKFDDGVDGFRLDHMMDDLDFKGRLTGLLTRFWDPLLSKLKQINPRLRIVAEQAVWSSYGNEYFQKANVDRVFAFQLQGAIATFDKNRIAAIADTTLNMITQNKQQVVFIENHDMQRFASVVNKNLAKEKIGATLNLMIGGVPSIYYGQELGMFGKNGAGKYGMTDANDIPIREAFEWYKTDTGKGMALWYKNTGPWWDSTNLKPGDGISLEEERKDPSSLFNFYKTMIHLRQSNPALIFGKYQTLTNDNDNVFSFVRKEKNVVCVAVNLSDRPQRAAIHLFEIDRPVKSLIQLLGKENGKISGKKLILDLPAYGIEVWEIK
;
A
#
# COMPACT_ATOMS: atom_id res chain seq x y z
N MET A 1 -6.17 -9.52 16.29
CA MET A 1 -5.81 -9.07 14.92
C MET A 1 -6.88 -8.08 14.46
N LYS A 2 -6.54 -7.08 13.66
CA LYS A 2 -7.49 -6.17 13.01
C LYS A 2 -7.72 -6.59 11.57
N VAL A 3 -8.97 -6.59 11.13
CA VAL A 3 -9.37 -7.04 9.79
C VAL A 3 -9.99 -5.86 9.02
N TYR A 4 -9.47 -5.62 7.83
CA TYR A 4 -10.01 -4.61 6.91
C TYR A 4 -10.55 -5.33 5.67
N MET A 5 -11.76 -4.94 5.27
CA MET A 5 -12.38 -5.45 4.05
C MET A 5 -12.09 -4.50 2.89
N ASP A 6 -11.69 -5.05 1.76
CA ASP A 6 -11.53 -4.30 0.52
C ASP A 6 -12.90 -4.15 -0.16
N MET A 7 -13.29 -2.92 -0.51
CA MET A 7 -14.60 -2.60 -1.05
C MET A 7 -14.47 -1.80 -2.34
N GLU A 8 -15.09 -2.32 -3.38
CA GLU A 8 -15.33 -1.65 -4.65
C GLU A 8 -16.84 -1.44 -4.81
N THR A 9 -17.27 -0.20 -4.96
CA THR A 9 -18.71 0.15 -5.05
C THR A 9 -19.06 0.94 -6.31
N GLN A 10 -18.07 1.31 -7.10
CA GLN A 10 -18.20 2.22 -8.22
C GLN A 10 -18.65 1.51 -9.50
N TYR A 11 -18.50 0.17 -9.54
CA TYR A 11 -18.75 -0.60 -10.73
C TYR A 11 -19.63 -1.82 -10.44
N VAL A 12 -20.31 -2.29 -11.47
CA VAL A 12 -21.17 -3.47 -11.40
C VAL A 12 -20.93 -4.36 -12.62
N THR A 13 -21.13 -5.66 -12.43
CA THR A 13 -21.11 -6.63 -13.54
C THR A 13 -22.54 -7.00 -13.96
N GLU A 14 -22.69 -7.53 -15.17
CA GLU A 14 -23.97 -8.00 -15.71
C GLU A 14 -24.62 -9.13 -14.89
N ASP A 15 -23.86 -9.78 -14.01
CA ASP A 15 -24.36 -10.83 -13.12
C ASP A 15 -25.16 -10.28 -11.94
N GLN A 16 -25.01 -9.00 -11.61
CA GLN A 16 -25.73 -8.36 -10.51
C GLN A 16 -27.24 -8.27 -10.78
N LEU A 17 -28.01 -8.48 -9.72
CA LEU A 17 -29.47 -8.37 -9.77
C LEU A 17 -29.93 -7.00 -10.31
N TRP A 18 -29.24 -5.93 -9.91
CA TRP A 18 -29.56 -4.58 -10.37
C TRP A 18 -29.50 -4.45 -11.88
N TRP A 19 -28.45 -5.00 -12.49
CA TRP A 19 -28.29 -4.99 -13.94
C TRP A 19 -29.35 -5.87 -14.60
N LYS A 20 -29.50 -7.11 -14.16
CA LYS A 20 -30.47 -8.07 -14.76
C LYS A 20 -31.91 -7.54 -14.77
N ASP A 21 -32.29 -6.81 -13.70
CA ASP A 21 -33.65 -6.29 -13.57
C ASP A 21 -33.84 -4.94 -14.28
N SER A 22 -32.80 -4.09 -14.31
CA SER A 22 -32.89 -2.72 -14.85
C SER A 22 -32.53 -2.61 -16.34
N TYR A 23 -31.73 -3.53 -16.89
CA TYR A 23 -31.29 -3.45 -18.28
C TYR A 23 -32.47 -3.59 -19.23
N GLY A 24 -32.70 -2.54 -20.05
CA GLY A 24 -33.88 -2.47 -20.92
C GLY A 24 -35.20 -2.27 -20.19
N ASN A 25 -35.18 -2.03 -18.89
CA ASN A 25 -36.40 -1.87 -18.06
C ASN A 25 -36.31 -0.59 -17.20
N PRO A 26 -36.66 0.59 -17.72
CA PRO A 26 -36.62 1.86 -16.97
C PRO A 26 -37.59 1.92 -15.78
N ARG A 27 -38.51 0.95 -15.66
CA ARG A 27 -39.48 0.86 -14.54
C ARG A 27 -38.96 0.00 -13.39
N SER A 28 -37.79 -0.61 -13.53
CA SER A 28 -37.16 -1.36 -12.45
C SER A 28 -36.89 -0.44 -11.26
N LYS A 29 -37.08 -0.96 -10.06
CA LYS A 29 -36.65 -0.27 -8.83
C LYS A 29 -35.14 -0.04 -8.75
N TYR A 30 -34.37 -0.75 -9.55
CA TYR A 30 -32.91 -0.62 -9.67
C TYR A 30 -32.49 0.23 -10.88
N SER A 31 -33.46 0.86 -11.58
CA SER A 31 -33.17 1.66 -12.76
C SER A 31 -32.18 2.78 -12.53
N ASP A 32 -32.15 3.33 -11.32
CA ASP A 32 -31.26 4.43 -10.90
C ASP A 32 -29.94 3.96 -10.24
N TYR A 33 -29.73 2.64 -10.10
CA TYR A 33 -28.50 2.09 -9.49
C TYR A 33 -27.33 2.02 -10.46
N ILE A 34 -27.61 1.98 -11.76
CA ILE A 34 -26.62 1.96 -12.83
C ILE A 34 -26.69 3.27 -13.60
N LEU A 35 -25.54 3.83 -13.95
CA LEU A 35 -25.47 5.03 -14.76
C LEU A 35 -25.73 4.67 -16.23
N TYR A 36 -26.93 4.93 -16.69
CA TYR A 36 -27.31 4.75 -18.10
C TYR A 36 -27.14 6.04 -18.89
N ASN A 37 -26.77 5.91 -20.17
CA ASN A 37 -26.64 6.99 -21.14
C ASN A 37 -27.91 7.17 -21.99
N ASP A 38 -28.95 6.37 -21.76
CA ASP A 38 -30.21 6.45 -22.48
C ASP A 38 -31.41 6.18 -21.54
N THR A 39 -32.58 6.67 -21.94
CA THR A 39 -33.81 6.54 -21.16
C THR A 39 -34.42 5.13 -21.21
N ALA A 40 -33.92 4.26 -22.08
CA ALA A 40 -34.38 2.87 -22.21
C ALA A 40 -33.52 1.88 -21.40
N ASN A 41 -32.54 2.35 -20.64
CA ASN A 41 -31.59 1.55 -19.85
C ASN A 41 -30.84 0.49 -20.68
N ARG A 42 -30.49 0.80 -21.92
CA ARG A 42 -29.78 -0.13 -22.81
C ARG A 42 -28.32 0.25 -23.05
N LYS A 43 -27.92 1.47 -22.66
CA LYS A 43 -26.56 2.00 -22.84
C LYS A 43 -25.96 2.37 -21.50
N PRO A 44 -25.48 1.38 -20.72
CA PRO A 44 -24.82 1.67 -19.47
C PRO A 44 -23.50 2.45 -19.72
N GLU A 45 -23.12 3.29 -18.77
CA GLU A 45 -21.84 3.99 -18.82
C GLU A 45 -20.70 2.99 -18.64
N SER A 46 -19.66 3.16 -19.43
CA SER A 46 -18.42 2.38 -19.35
C SER A 46 -17.68 2.66 -18.04
N ILE A 47 -16.84 1.72 -17.63
CA ILE A 47 -15.91 1.91 -16.53
C ILE A 47 -14.62 2.58 -16.99
N ILE A 48 -13.62 2.69 -16.08
CA ILE A 48 -12.31 3.27 -16.33
C ILE A 48 -11.73 2.86 -17.71
N PHE A 49 -11.06 3.80 -18.38
CA PHE A 49 -10.52 3.63 -19.75
C PHE A 49 -11.56 3.32 -20.83
N GLY A 50 -12.86 3.53 -20.56
CA GLY A 50 -13.93 3.27 -21.52
C GLY A 50 -14.24 1.79 -21.72
N LEU A 51 -13.89 0.95 -20.76
CA LEU A 51 -14.13 -0.49 -20.82
C LEU A 51 -15.60 -0.82 -20.54
N ASN A 52 -16.20 -1.62 -21.42
CA ASN A 52 -17.56 -2.17 -21.26
C ASN A 52 -17.54 -3.67 -20.93
N GLU A 53 -16.38 -4.29 -20.95
CA GLU A 53 -16.18 -5.71 -20.76
C GLU A 53 -14.81 -5.94 -20.11
N LEU A 54 -14.76 -6.85 -19.14
CA LEU A 54 -13.52 -7.33 -18.53
C LEU A 54 -13.30 -8.79 -18.95
N PRO A 55 -12.31 -9.07 -19.80
CA PRO A 55 -11.92 -10.43 -20.12
C PRO A 55 -11.02 -11.00 -19.03
N GLY A 56 -11.41 -12.16 -18.50
CA GLY A 56 -10.63 -12.92 -17.54
C GLY A 56 -9.53 -13.75 -18.20
N TYR A 57 -8.53 -14.14 -17.41
CA TYR A 57 -7.44 -15.03 -17.83
C TYR A 57 -7.94 -16.41 -18.32
N ASP A 58 -9.10 -16.84 -17.86
CA ASP A 58 -9.76 -18.10 -18.22
C ASP A 58 -10.58 -18.03 -19.52
N GLY A 59 -10.51 -16.88 -20.21
CA GLY A 59 -11.28 -16.61 -21.43
C GLY A 59 -12.74 -16.19 -21.19
N THR A 60 -13.19 -16.11 -19.94
CA THR A 60 -14.51 -15.55 -19.62
C THR A 60 -14.52 -14.07 -19.93
N LYS A 61 -15.68 -13.56 -20.29
CA LYS A 61 -15.92 -12.14 -20.52
C LYS A 61 -17.12 -11.72 -19.70
N ARG A 62 -16.98 -10.62 -18.97
CA ARG A 62 -18.05 -10.05 -18.16
C ARG A 62 -18.28 -8.61 -18.56
N LYS A 63 -19.50 -8.27 -18.90
CA LYS A 63 -19.87 -6.88 -19.10
C LYS A 63 -19.84 -6.17 -17.76
N VAL A 64 -19.41 -4.92 -17.82
CA VAL A 64 -19.25 -4.05 -16.66
C VAL A 64 -19.82 -2.68 -16.95
N ALA A 65 -20.31 -2.02 -15.91
CA ALA A 65 -20.86 -0.67 -15.98
C ALA A 65 -20.56 0.12 -14.73
N THR A 66 -20.63 1.43 -14.86
CA THR A 66 -20.51 2.36 -13.74
C THR A 66 -21.80 2.38 -12.94
N ALA A 67 -21.69 2.23 -11.61
CA ALA A 67 -22.79 2.42 -10.68
C ALA A 67 -23.11 3.92 -10.54
N ASN A 68 -24.38 4.24 -10.30
CA ASN A 68 -24.82 5.64 -10.14
C ASN A 68 -24.65 6.11 -8.68
N LEU A 69 -23.47 6.58 -8.35
CA LEU A 69 -23.15 7.08 -6.99
C LEU A 69 -23.93 8.34 -6.60
N ASN A 70 -24.62 8.99 -7.54
CA ASN A 70 -25.52 10.12 -7.26
C ASN A 70 -26.94 9.66 -6.86
N SER A 71 -27.31 8.40 -7.09
CA SER A 71 -28.60 7.85 -6.69
C SER A 71 -28.71 7.77 -5.17
N LYS A 72 -29.75 8.34 -4.60
CA LYS A 72 -29.99 8.29 -3.16
C LYS A 72 -30.30 6.88 -2.68
N ASP A 73 -31.05 6.12 -3.45
CA ASP A 73 -31.41 4.73 -3.14
C ASP A 73 -30.15 3.83 -3.19
N PHE A 74 -29.25 4.09 -4.13
CA PHE A 74 -27.98 3.39 -4.19
C PHE A 74 -27.03 3.79 -3.04
N GLN A 75 -27.04 5.05 -2.63
CA GLN A 75 -26.27 5.51 -1.45
C GLN A 75 -26.76 4.83 -0.18
N GLU A 76 -28.08 4.72 0.01
CA GLU A 76 -28.65 4.03 1.17
C GLU A 76 -28.38 2.52 1.12
N TYR A 77 -28.46 1.90 -0.06
CA TYR A 77 -28.04 0.51 -0.25
C TYR A 77 -26.59 0.29 0.19
N ASN A 78 -25.67 1.14 -0.25
CA ASN A 78 -24.26 1.05 0.17
C ASN A 78 -24.10 1.24 1.68
N PHE A 79 -24.82 2.19 2.28
CA PHE A 79 -24.77 2.38 3.72
C PHE A 79 -25.18 1.10 4.47
N GLU A 80 -26.31 0.46 4.10
CA GLU A 80 -26.75 -0.78 4.75
C GLU A 80 -25.80 -1.95 4.46
N LEU A 81 -25.18 -2.02 3.27
CA LEU A 81 -24.15 -3.02 2.94
C LEU A 81 -22.92 -2.89 3.82
N PHE A 82 -22.33 -1.69 3.93
CA PHE A 82 -21.16 -1.45 4.76
C PHE A 82 -21.48 -1.68 6.24
N LYS A 83 -22.64 -1.23 6.71
CA LYS A 83 -23.11 -1.43 8.07
C LYS A 83 -23.24 -2.91 8.42
N TYR A 84 -23.71 -3.73 7.49
CA TYR A 84 -23.75 -5.18 7.68
C TYR A 84 -22.36 -5.77 7.96
N PHE A 85 -21.33 -5.33 7.27
CA PHE A 85 -19.97 -5.81 7.54
C PHE A 85 -19.36 -5.24 8.84
N VAL A 86 -19.86 -4.12 9.34
CA VAL A 86 -19.43 -3.55 10.61
C VAL A 86 -20.02 -4.30 11.80
N ASP A 87 -21.25 -4.78 11.67
CA ASP A 87 -22.03 -5.43 12.73
C ASP A 87 -22.98 -6.49 12.10
N PRO A 88 -22.47 -7.65 11.69
CA PRO A 88 -23.25 -8.67 10.98
C PRO A 88 -24.43 -9.22 11.78
N ASN A 89 -24.25 -9.42 13.09
CA ASN A 89 -25.28 -9.94 13.98
C ASN A 89 -26.23 -8.87 14.53
N LYS A 90 -25.89 -7.58 14.30
CA LYS A 90 -26.67 -6.37 14.71
C LYS A 90 -26.87 -6.23 16.22
N ASP A 91 -25.89 -6.69 17.02
CA ASP A 91 -25.96 -6.59 18.49
C ASP A 91 -25.27 -5.35 19.05
N GLY A 92 -24.64 -4.54 18.21
CA GLY A 92 -23.97 -3.27 18.56
C GLY A 92 -22.60 -3.44 19.23
N LYS A 93 -21.98 -4.63 19.24
CA LYS A 93 -20.70 -4.85 19.90
C LYS A 93 -19.47 -4.80 18.98
N PHE A 94 -19.63 -4.95 17.70
CA PHE A 94 -18.57 -4.86 16.70
C PHE A 94 -17.39 -5.84 16.90
N ASP A 95 -17.64 -7.02 17.48
CA ASP A 95 -16.63 -8.04 17.74
C ASP A 95 -16.64 -9.16 16.68
N ASP A 96 -17.69 -9.24 15.87
CA ASP A 96 -17.89 -10.16 14.75
C ASP A 96 -17.77 -9.51 13.38
N GLY A 97 -17.67 -8.17 13.33
CA GLY A 97 -17.53 -7.39 12.11
C GLY A 97 -16.08 -7.02 11.77
N VAL A 98 -15.93 -6.23 10.71
CA VAL A 98 -14.63 -5.71 10.28
C VAL A 98 -14.20 -4.50 11.10
N ASP A 99 -12.89 -4.33 11.29
CA ASP A 99 -12.31 -3.18 11.99
C ASP A 99 -12.14 -1.96 11.09
N GLY A 100 -12.28 -2.13 9.79
CA GLY A 100 -12.14 -1.06 8.83
C GLY A 100 -12.38 -1.51 7.39
N PHE A 101 -12.27 -0.56 6.48
CA PHE A 101 -12.35 -0.80 5.05
C PHE A 101 -11.14 -0.22 4.32
N ARG A 102 -10.69 -0.92 3.28
CA ARG A 102 -9.94 -0.32 2.19
C ARG A 102 -10.95 -0.01 1.09
N LEU A 103 -10.93 1.21 0.59
CA LEU A 103 -11.81 1.66 -0.49
C LEU A 103 -10.99 1.69 -1.77
N ASP A 104 -11.36 0.83 -2.70
CA ASP A 104 -10.74 0.71 -4.01
C ASP A 104 -11.08 1.91 -4.88
N HIS A 105 -10.17 2.32 -5.74
CA HIS A 105 -10.36 3.30 -6.82
C HIS A 105 -11.17 4.55 -6.40
N MET A 106 -10.87 5.10 -5.22
CA MET A 106 -11.62 6.23 -4.69
C MET A 106 -11.26 7.52 -5.45
N MET A 107 -12.26 8.18 -6.06
CA MET A 107 -12.09 9.39 -6.88
C MET A 107 -13.12 10.44 -6.55
N ASP A 108 -12.80 11.73 -6.78
CA ASP A 108 -13.75 12.85 -6.70
C ASP A 108 -14.53 13.06 -8.00
N ASP A 109 -13.89 12.85 -9.15
CA ASP A 109 -14.50 12.75 -10.48
C ASP A 109 -14.22 11.34 -11.01
N LEU A 110 -15.24 10.46 -10.96
CA LEU A 110 -15.06 9.06 -11.30
C LEU A 110 -14.62 8.90 -12.76
N ASP A 111 -13.49 8.23 -12.94
CA ASP A 111 -12.85 7.94 -14.24
C ASP A 111 -12.53 9.20 -15.07
N PHE A 112 -12.48 10.38 -14.44
CA PHE A 112 -12.26 11.70 -15.09
C PHE A 112 -13.26 12.00 -16.20
N LYS A 113 -14.50 11.52 -16.09
CA LYS A 113 -15.54 11.68 -17.12
C LYS A 113 -16.41 12.91 -16.94
N GLY A 114 -16.31 13.62 -15.81
CA GLY A 114 -17.16 14.77 -15.50
C GLY A 114 -18.64 14.41 -15.31
N ARG A 115 -18.96 13.12 -15.11
CA ARG A 115 -20.34 12.59 -14.95
C ARG A 115 -20.71 12.46 -13.49
N LEU A 116 -19.85 11.85 -12.71
CA LEU A 116 -19.99 11.62 -11.28
C LEU A 116 -18.88 12.39 -10.57
N THR A 117 -19.15 13.63 -10.20
CA THR A 117 -18.18 14.58 -9.66
C THR A 117 -18.53 15.00 -8.22
N GLY A 118 -17.52 15.46 -7.47
CA GLY A 118 -17.67 15.86 -6.07
C GLY A 118 -17.99 14.67 -5.16
N LEU A 119 -17.57 13.47 -5.56
CA LEU A 119 -17.90 12.23 -4.86
C LEU A 119 -17.28 12.15 -3.47
N LEU A 120 -16.13 12.78 -3.23
CA LEU A 120 -15.53 12.82 -1.91
C LEU A 120 -16.49 13.43 -0.87
N THR A 121 -17.23 14.47 -1.25
CA THR A 121 -18.18 15.17 -0.38
C THR A 121 -19.62 14.72 -0.49
N ARG A 122 -20.03 14.20 -1.66
CA ARG A 122 -21.44 13.86 -1.92
C ARG A 122 -21.78 12.40 -1.67
N PHE A 123 -20.81 11.52 -1.79
CA PHE A 123 -20.97 10.09 -1.60
C PHE A 123 -20.14 9.57 -0.43
N TRP A 124 -18.80 9.74 -0.48
CA TRP A 124 -17.91 9.13 0.49
C TRP A 124 -18.03 9.72 1.89
N ASP A 125 -17.98 11.04 2.05
CA ASP A 125 -18.06 11.64 3.39
C ASP A 125 -19.37 11.30 4.11
N PRO A 126 -20.56 11.42 3.51
CA PRO A 126 -21.80 11.03 4.16
C PRO A 126 -21.85 9.57 4.57
N LEU A 127 -21.40 8.65 3.69
CA LEU A 127 -21.33 7.23 3.97
C LEU A 127 -20.41 6.93 5.16
N LEU A 128 -19.18 7.41 5.09
CA LEU A 128 -18.14 7.12 6.08
C LEU A 128 -18.44 7.78 7.43
N SER A 129 -18.99 8.98 7.41
CA SER A 129 -19.40 9.69 8.64
C SER A 129 -20.54 8.96 9.35
N LYS A 130 -21.56 8.48 8.64
CA LYS A 130 -22.63 7.65 9.22
C LYS A 130 -22.06 6.35 9.83
N LEU A 131 -21.14 5.65 9.14
CA LEU A 131 -20.52 4.43 9.65
C LEU A 131 -19.68 4.69 10.91
N LYS A 132 -18.94 5.79 10.96
CA LYS A 132 -18.16 6.19 12.14
C LYS A 132 -19.03 6.65 13.33
N GLN A 133 -20.25 7.12 13.08
CA GLN A 133 -21.24 7.36 14.14
C GLN A 133 -21.69 6.05 14.78
N ILE A 134 -21.83 4.97 14.00
CA ILE A 134 -22.16 3.62 14.50
C ILE A 134 -20.95 3.04 15.26
N ASN A 135 -19.79 3.00 14.62
CA ASN A 135 -18.56 2.49 15.23
C ASN A 135 -17.41 3.51 15.13
N PRO A 136 -17.17 4.33 16.15
CA PRO A 136 -16.11 5.34 16.16
C PRO A 136 -14.68 4.77 16.06
N ARG A 137 -14.52 3.46 16.30
CA ARG A 137 -13.23 2.77 16.18
C ARG A 137 -12.92 2.32 14.74
N LEU A 138 -13.91 2.39 13.85
CA LEU A 138 -13.74 2.00 12.44
C LEU A 138 -12.63 2.84 11.78
N ARG A 139 -11.79 2.20 10.98
CA ARG A 139 -10.71 2.87 10.24
C ARG A 139 -10.90 2.69 8.74
N ILE A 140 -10.71 3.78 8.03
CA ILE A 140 -10.88 3.84 6.58
C ILE A 140 -9.53 4.10 5.92
N VAL A 141 -9.17 3.23 4.98
CA VAL A 141 -8.00 3.37 4.11
C VAL A 141 -8.50 3.62 2.70
N ALA A 142 -8.17 4.75 2.11
CA ALA A 142 -8.50 5.04 0.73
C ALA A 142 -7.34 4.68 -0.20
N GLU A 143 -7.61 3.96 -1.27
CA GLU A 143 -6.77 4.04 -2.44
C GLU A 143 -7.13 5.29 -3.22
N GLN A 144 -6.19 6.22 -3.29
CA GLN A 144 -6.32 7.35 -4.18
C GLN A 144 -6.02 6.90 -5.61
N ALA A 145 -6.97 7.06 -6.53
CA ALA A 145 -6.78 6.64 -7.91
C ALA A 145 -5.76 7.52 -8.66
N VAL A 146 -5.52 8.74 -8.19
CA VAL A 146 -4.49 9.64 -8.73
C VAL A 146 -3.17 9.40 -8.00
N TRP A 147 -2.37 8.44 -8.46
CA TRP A 147 -1.11 8.06 -7.82
C TRP A 147 -0.05 9.18 -7.79
N SER A 148 -0.22 10.22 -8.60
CA SER A 148 0.61 11.42 -8.56
C SER A 148 0.22 12.43 -7.47
N SER A 149 -0.90 12.21 -6.76
CA SER A 149 -1.35 13.03 -5.63
C SER A 149 -0.74 12.56 -4.32
N TYR A 150 -0.68 13.44 -3.31
CA TYR A 150 -0.37 13.11 -1.92
C TYR A 150 -1.61 12.73 -1.10
N GLY A 151 -2.81 12.82 -1.68
CA GLY A 151 -4.07 12.38 -1.08
C GLY A 151 -4.64 13.27 0.03
N ASN A 152 -4.19 14.52 0.15
CA ASN A 152 -4.68 15.43 1.21
C ASN A 152 -6.17 15.72 1.13
N GLU A 153 -6.72 15.82 -0.09
CA GLU A 153 -8.14 16.04 -0.32
C GLU A 153 -9.02 14.94 0.25
N TYR A 154 -8.55 13.71 0.29
CA TYR A 154 -9.26 12.58 0.88
C TYR A 154 -9.42 12.75 2.39
N PHE A 155 -8.38 13.22 3.07
CA PHE A 155 -8.45 13.54 4.49
C PHE A 155 -9.40 14.68 4.81
N GLN A 156 -9.42 15.70 3.96
CA GLN A 156 -10.17 16.94 4.16
C GLN A 156 -11.65 16.79 3.79
N LYS A 157 -11.96 16.02 2.74
CA LYS A 157 -13.29 16.00 2.11
C LYS A 157 -14.09 14.72 2.35
N ALA A 158 -13.45 13.61 2.74
CA ALA A 158 -14.09 12.29 2.74
C ALA A 158 -13.95 11.54 4.06
N ASN A 159 -13.51 12.17 5.14
CA ASN A 159 -13.37 11.56 6.46
C ASN A 159 -12.60 10.23 6.50
N VAL A 160 -11.66 10.00 5.57
CA VAL A 160 -10.77 8.85 5.60
C VAL A 160 -9.70 9.01 6.67
N ASP A 161 -9.16 7.90 7.16
CA ASP A 161 -8.12 7.91 8.19
C ASP A 161 -6.72 7.75 7.59
N ARG A 162 -6.63 7.04 6.46
CA ARG A 162 -5.37 6.68 5.80
C ARG A 162 -5.50 6.75 4.29
N VAL A 163 -4.40 7.12 3.61
CA VAL A 163 -4.25 7.03 2.16
C VAL A 163 -2.91 6.39 1.82
N PHE A 164 -2.80 5.75 0.66
CA PHE A 164 -1.54 5.15 0.21
C PHE A 164 -0.55 6.20 -0.26
N ALA A 165 0.71 6.07 0.14
CA ALA A 165 1.80 6.99 -0.18
C ALA A 165 2.48 6.64 -1.51
N PHE A 166 1.74 6.66 -2.63
CA PHE A 166 2.26 6.28 -3.95
C PHE A 166 3.48 7.09 -4.38
N GLN A 167 3.50 8.41 -4.11
CA GLN A 167 4.65 9.24 -4.43
C GLN A 167 5.91 8.79 -3.68
N LEU A 168 5.76 8.43 -2.40
CA LEU A 168 6.88 7.95 -1.59
C LEU A 168 7.35 6.56 -2.04
N GLN A 169 6.42 5.67 -2.40
CA GLN A 169 6.73 4.39 -3.01
C GLN A 169 7.60 4.56 -4.25
N GLY A 170 7.17 5.44 -5.18
CA GLY A 170 7.93 5.74 -6.40
C GLY A 170 9.30 6.38 -6.13
N ALA A 171 9.41 7.22 -5.10
CA ALA A 171 10.69 7.80 -4.71
C ALA A 171 11.66 6.77 -4.15
N ILE A 172 11.21 5.88 -3.26
CA ILE A 172 12.03 4.81 -2.68
C ILE A 172 12.61 3.91 -3.78
N ALA A 173 11.81 3.58 -4.79
CA ALA A 173 12.22 2.74 -5.91
C ALA A 173 13.36 3.32 -6.76
N THR A 174 13.61 4.64 -6.68
CA THR A 174 14.69 5.29 -7.45
C THR A 174 16.08 5.17 -6.82
N PHE A 175 16.18 4.91 -5.52
CA PHE A 175 17.43 4.98 -4.76
C PHE A 175 18.12 6.36 -4.88
N ASP A 176 17.36 7.42 -5.12
CA ASP A 176 17.86 8.81 -5.18
C ASP A 176 17.58 9.50 -3.85
N LYS A 177 18.66 9.88 -3.14
CA LYS A 177 18.59 10.53 -1.84
C LYS A 177 17.71 11.78 -1.85
N ASN A 178 17.92 12.66 -2.83
CA ASN A 178 17.26 13.97 -2.86
C ASN A 178 15.76 13.80 -3.16
N ARG A 179 15.44 12.88 -4.06
CA ARG A 179 14.04 12.55 -4.37
C ARG A 179 13.34 11.90 -3.19
N ILE A 180 13.98 10.94 -2.53
CA ILE A 180 13.41 10.29 -1.33
C ILE A 180 13.17 11.34 -0.24
N ALA A 181 14.15 12.20 0.05
CA ALA A 181 14.04 13.25 1.07
C ALA A 181 12.88 14.21 0.76
N ALA A 182 12.86 14.81 -0.43
CA ALA A 182 11.83 15.79 -0.80
C ALA A 182 10.42 15.22 -0.76
N ILE A 183 10.24 14.00 -1.27
CA ILE A 183 8.92 13.34 -1.27
C ILE A 183 8.52 12.90 0.15
N ALA A 184 9.47 12.38 0.95
CA ALA A 184 9.19 11.99 2.32
C ALA A 184 8.82 13.20 3.19
N ASP A 185 9.55 14.31 3.09
CA ASP A 185 9.23 15.55 3.78
C ASP A 185 7.82 16.04 3.43
N THR A 186 7.45 16.03 2.17
CA THR A 186 6.09 16.40 1.73
C THR A 186 5.07 15.41 2.27
N THR A 187 5.25 14.10 2.02
CA THR A 187 4.30 13.04 2.37
C THR A 187 4.01 12.98 3.87
N LEU A 188 5.05 13.10 4.70
CA LEU A 188 4.92 12.82 6.14
C LEU A 188 4.66 14.07 6.99
N ASN A 189 4.99 15.28 6.49
CA ASN A 189 4.79 16.53 7.23
C ASN A 189 3.51 17.29 6.85
N MET A 190 2.86 16.96 5.73
CA MET A 190 1.58 17.56 5.33
C MET A 190 0.36 17.00 6.06
N ILE A 191 0.53 15.94 6.85
CA ILE A 191 -0.57 15.20 7.45
C ILE A 191 -1.11 15.94 8.68
N THR A 192 -2.42 16.11 8.72
CA THR A 192 -3.12 16.65 9.90
C THR A 192 -3.18 15.61 11.03
N GLN A 193 -3.43 16.08 12.26
CA GLN A 193 -3.52 15.23 13.44
C GLN A 193 -4.51 14.06 13.24
N ASN A 194 -4.11 12.87 13.67
CA ASN A 194 -4.87 11.61 13.58
C ASN A 194 -5.07 11.03 12.17
N LYS A 195 -4.44 11.58 11.15
CA LYS A 195 -4.40 11.01 9.80
C LYS A 195 -3.04 10.38 9.54
N GLN A 196 -2.96 9.41 8.64
CA GLN A 196 -1.70 8.71 8.36
C GLN A 196 -1.59 8.33 6.88
N GLN A 197 -0.37 8.34 6.37
CA GLN A 197 -0.03 7.71 5.09
C GLN A 197 0.22 6.21 5.32
N VAL A 198 -0.23 5.37 4.39
CA VAL A 198 0.17 3.97 4.30
C VAL A 198 1.43 3.91 3.46
N VAL A 199 2.56 3.63 4.10
CA VAL A 199 3.85 3.50 3.41
C VAL A 199 4.03 2.07 2.94
N PHE A 200 4.42 1.91 1.70
CA PHE A 200 4.59 0.61 1.05
C PHE A 200 5.65 0.70 -0.06
N ILE A 201 6.18 -0.41 -0.51
CA ILE A 201 7.15 -0.47 -1.61
C ILE A 201 6.65 -1.31 -2.79
N GLU A 202 5.64 -2.13 -2.58
CA GLU A 202 4.91 -2.89 -3.59
C GLU A 202 3.48 -3.16 -3.15
N ASN A 203 2.60 -3.47 -4.09
CA ASN A 203 1.24 -3.95 -3.87
C ASN A 203 0.80 -4.86 -5.03
N HIS A 204 -0.48 -5.23 -5.07
CA HIS A 204 -1.03 -6.13 -6.09
C HIS A 204 -1.22 -5.50 -7.49
N ASP A 205 -1.01 -4.18 -7.64
CA ASP A 205 -1.17 -3.44 -8.90
C ASP A 205 0.16 -3.01 -9.53
N MET A 206 1.28 -3.29 -8.88
CA MET A 206 2.59 -2.91 -9.36
C MET A 206 3.61 -4.03 -9.26
N GLN A 207 4.74 -3.83 -9.92
CA GLN A 207 5.82 -4.81 -9.89
C GLN A 207 6.27 -5.09 -8.46
N ARG A 208 6.57 -6.37 -8.17
CA ARG A 208 7.24 -6.78 -6.95
C ARG A 208 8.55 -6.02 -6.78
N PHE A 209 8.86 -5.56 -5.56
CA PHE A 209 10.05 -4.75 -5.30
C PHE A 209 11.35 -5.51 -5.61
N ALA A 210 11.39 -6.81 -5.36
CA ALA A 210 12.50 -7.67 -5.77
C ALA A 210 12.77 -7.59 -7.28
N SER A 211 11.71 -7.48 -8.11
CA SER A 211 11.86 -7.27 -9.56
C SER A 211 12.37 -5.86 -9.90
N VAL A 212 11.95 -4.84 -9.16
CA VAL A 212 12.41 -3.45 -9.34
C VAL A 212 13.92 -3.34 -9.10
N VAL A 213 14.42 -4.04 -8.07
CA VAL A 213 15.84 -4.01 -7.67
C VAL A 213 16.67 -5.17 -8.24
N ASN A 214 16.14 -5.91 -9.23
CA ASN A 214 16.79 -7.04 -9.88
C ASN A 214 17.27 -8.13 -8.90
N LYS A 215 16.44 -8.48 -7.91
CA LYS A 215 16.71 -9.50 -6.88
C LYS A 215 17.99 -9.20 -6.07
N ASN A 216 18.31 -7.94 -5.90
CA ASN A 216 19.45 -7.52 -5.08
C ASN A 216 19.04 -7.48 -3.62
N LEU A 217 19.38 -8.51 -2.85
CA LEU A 217 19.02 -8.66 -1.44
C LEU A 217 19.39 -7.43 -0.59
N ALA A 218 20.53 -6.77 -0.85
CA ALA A 218 20.94 -5.60 -0.10
C ALA A 218 20.00 -4.40 -0.38
N LYS A 219 19.56 -4.22 -1.62
CA LYS A 219 18.56 -3.21 -1.99
C LYS A 219 17.18 -3.54 -1.44
N GLU A 220 16.79 -4.81 -1.41
CA GLU A 220 15.55 -5.27 -0.79
C GLU A 220 15.53 -4.94 0.71
N LYS A 221 16.64 -5.14 1.41
CA LYS A 221 16.80 -4.74 2.82
C LYS A 221 16.69 -3.22 3.02
N ILE A 222 17.21 -2.40 2.11
CA ILE A 222 17.00 -0.94 2.14
C ILE A 222 15.52 -0.61 1.96
N GLY A 223 14.85 -1.21 0.96
CA GLY A 223 13.41 -1.04 0.75
C GLY A 223 12.60 -1.39 2.01
N ALA A 224 12.88 -2.54 2.63
CA ALA A 224 12.26 -2.97 3.88
C ALA A 224 12.50 -1.96 5.02
N THR A 225 13.72 -1.43 5.13
CA THR A 225 14.09 -0.43 6.14
C THR A 225 13.27 0.85 5.95
N LEU A 226 13.23 1.38 4.74
CA LEU A 226 12.48 2.60 4.45
C LEU A 226 10.98 2.37 4.65
N ASN A 227 10.43 1.26 4.14
CA ASN A 227 9.03 0.91 4.35
C ASN A 227 8.65 0.88 5.84
N LEU A 228 9.47 0.28 6.69
CA LEU A 228 9.15 0.06 8.10
C LEU A 228 9.52 1.25 9.01
N MET A 229 10.48 2.09 8.65
CA MET A 229 11.04 3.08 9.57
C MET A 229 10.81 4.54 9.21
N ILE A 230 10.55 4.86 7.93
CA ILE A 230 10.49 6.26 7.51
C ILE A 230 9.30 7.02 8.12
N GLY A 231 8.17 6.35 8.34
CA GLY A 231 6.99 6.99 8.95
C GLY A 231 5.69 6.29 8.59
N GLY A 232 4.57 6.92 8.87
CA GLY A 232 3.25 6.40 8.54
C GLY A 232 2.94 5.01 9.09
N VAL A 233 2.00 4.32 8.45
CA VAL A 233 1.65 2.93 8.72
C VAL A 233 2.26 2.05 7.63
N PRO A 234 3.21 1.18 7.95
CA PRO A 234 3.80 0.31 6.94
C PRO A 234 2.80 -0.75 6.47
N SER A 235 2.78 -0.99 5.17
CA SER A 235 2.11 -2.12 4.54
C SER A 235 3.14 -3.06 3.92
N ILE A 236 3.00 -4.33 4.19
CA ILE A 236 3.82 -5.39 3.60
C ILE A 236 2.89 -6.22 2.72
N TYR A 237 3.19 -6.25 1.42
CA TYR A 237 2.47 -7.14 0.51
C TYR A 237 2.97 -8.57 0.73
N TYR A 238 2.08 -9.55 0.74
CA TYR A 238 2.47 -10.95 1.03
C TYR A 238 3.58 -11.42 0.08
N GLY A 239 4.59 -12.09 0.63
CA GLY A 239 5.76 -12.55 -0.12
C GLY A 239 6.84 -11.49 -0.33
N GLN A 240 6.59 -10.22 0.00
CA GLN A 240 7.60 -9.16 0.00
C GLN A 240 8.74 -9.51 0.95
N GLU A 241 8.41 -10.10 2.09
CA GLU A 241 9.35 -10.55 3.12
C GLU A 241 10.22 -11.75 2.71
N LEU A 242 9.85 -12.44 1.62
CA LEU A 242 10.63 -13.52 1.02
C LEU A 242 11.40 -13.06 -0.22
N GLY A 243 11.19 -11.82 -0.70
CA GLY A 243 11.74 -11.37 -1.97
C GLY A 243 11.07 -12.03 -3.19
N MET A 244 9.81 -12.47 -3.05
CA MET A 244 9.02 -12.92 -4.20
C MET A 244 9.04 -11.85 -5.29
N PHE A 245 9.28 -12.28 -6.52
CA PHE A 245 9.42 -11.36 -7.65
C PHE A 245 8.36 -11.63 -8.70
N GLY A 246 8.08 -10.64 -9.52
CA GLY A 246 7.09 -10.70 -10.58
C GLY A 246 6.92 -9.31 -11.22
N LYS A 247 6.58 -9.33 -12.51
CA LYS A 247 6.30 -8.09 -13.26
C LYS A 247 4.95 -8.23 -13.93
N ASN A 248 4.19 -7.13 -13.94
CA ASN A 248 2.98 -7.04 -14.73
C ASN A 248 3.32 -7.28 -16.21
N GLY A 249 2.43 -7.98 -16.90
CA GLY A 249 2.63 -8.34 -18.32
C GLY A 249 2.58 -7.15 -19.28
N ALA A 250 2.13 -5.96 -18.83
CA ALA A 250 2.04 -4.72 -19.60
C ALA A 250 1.32 -4.90 -20.95
N GLY A 251 0.19 -5.61 -20.95
CA GLY A 251 -0.61 -5.90 -22.14
C GLY A 251 -0.13 -7.09 -22.99
N LYS A 252 0.94 -7.78 -22.58
CA LYS A 252 1.45 -8.98 -23.27
C LYS A 252 0.37 -10.05 -23.48
N TYR A 253 -0.60 -10.12 -22.57
CA TYR A 253 -1.69 -11.09 -22.59
C TYR A 253 -3.03 -10.46 -23.00
N GLY A 254 -2.99 -9.40 -23.82
CA GLY A 254 -4.17 -8.63 -24.19
C GLY A 254 -4.65 -7.74 -23.04
N MET A 255 -5.90 -7.28 -23.13
CA MET A 255 -6.56 -6.49 -22.08
C MET A 255 -7.22 -7.42 -21.05
N THR A 256 -6.46 -8.34 -20.48
CA THR A 256 -6.94 -9.32 -19.50
C THR A 256 -6.21 -9.16 -18.17
N ASP A 257 -6.82 -9.61 -17.09
CA ASP A 257 -6.23 -9.71 -15.74
C ASP A 257 -5.05 -10.72 -15.67
N ALA A 258 -4.85 -11.51 -16.72
CA ALA A 258 -3.67 -12.37 -16.87
C ALA A 258 -2.34 -11.60 -16.75
N ASN A 259 -2.34 -10.30 -17.09
CA ASN A 259 -1.18 -9.45 -16.94
C ASN A 259 -0.72 -9.29 -15.48
N ASP A 260 -1.63 -9.44 -14.53
CA ASP A 260 -1.35 -9.26 -13.10
C ASP A 260 -0.96 -10.57 -12.40
N ILE A 261 -1.21 -11.72 -13.01
CA ILE A 261 -0.91 -13.02 -12.39
C ILE A 261 0.54 -13.11 -11.91
N PRO A 262 1.58 -12.68 -12.66
CA PRO A 262 2.96 -12.79 -12.20
C PRO A 262 3.30 -11.96 -10.95
N ILE A 263 2.49 -10.96 -10.60
CA ILE A 263 2.65 -10.16 -9.37
C ILE A 263 1.74 -10.63 -8.24
N ARG A 264 0.80 -11.56 -8.52
CA ARG A 264 -0.22 -12.10 -7.60
C ARG A 264 -0.09 -13.61 -7.40
N GLU A 265 1.11 -14.14 -7.55
CA GLU A 265 1.41 -15.56 -7.40
C GLU A 265 1.14 -16.06 -5.98
N ALA A 266 0.99 -17.39 -5.83
CA ALA A 266 0.82 -18.02 -4.52
C ALA A 266 2.02 -17.73 -3.62
N PHE A 267 1.75 -17.57 -2.30
CA PHE A 267 2.83 -17.42 -1.32
C PHE A 267 3.70 -18.68 -1.27
N GLU A 268 5.01 -18.51 -1.30
CA GLU A 268 5.98 -19.59 -1.36
C GLU A 268 6.27 -20.17 0.03
N TRP A 269 5.41 -21.09 0.46
CA TRP A 269 5.54 -21.75 1.76
C TRP A 269 6.70 -22.72 1.86
N TYR A 270 6.98 -23.44 0.76
CA TYR A 270 7.89 -24.58 0.70
C TYR A 270 8.94 -24.38 -0.35
N LYS A 271 10.08 -25.04 -0.18
CA LYS A 271 11.14 -25.11 -1.20
C LYS A 271 10.74 -25.87 -2.48
N THR A 272 9.56 -26.45 -2.52
CA THR A 272 8.95 -27.10 -3.69
C THR A 272 7.89 -26.18 -4.28
N ASP A 273 7.64 -26.31 -5.58
CA ASP A 273 6.64 -25.53 -6.31
C ASP A 273 5.19 -25.97 -6.04
N THR A 274 4.99 -26.91 -5.11
CA THR A 274 3.69 -27.41 -4.70
C THR A 274 3.67 -27.72 -3.20
N GLY A 275 2.52 -27.57 -2.56
CA GLY A 275 2.40 -27.90 -1.16
C GLY A 275 1.02 -27.57 -0.60
N LYS A 276 0.72 -28.08 0.60
CA LYS A 276 -0.56 -27.81 1.29
C LYS A 276 -0.70 -26.31 1.60
N GLY A 277 -1.80 -25.72 1.16
CA GLY A 277 -2.09 -24.28 1.37
C GLY A 277 -1.54 -23.36 0.30
N MET A 278 -0.85 -23.86 -0.71
CA MET A 278 -0.44 -23.04 -1.87
C MET A 278 -1.63 -22.85 -2.82
N ALA A 279 -1.98 -21.59 -3.10
CA ALA A 279 -3.11 -21.20 -3.94
C ALA A 279 -2.70 -21.14 -5.42
N LEU A 280 -2.43 -22.29 -6.02
CA LEU A 280 -1.93 -22.42 -7.42
C LEU A 280 -3.06 -22.43 -8.47
N TRP A 281 -4.10 -21.65 -8.26
CA TRP A 281 -5.27 -21.59 -9.14
C TRP A 281 -4.95 -21.20 -10.58
N TYR A 282 -3.89 -20.43 -10.80
CA TYR A 282 -3.42 -19.94 -12.11
C TYR A 282 -2.44 -20.90 -12.80
N LYS A 283 -1.98 -21.95 -12.13
CA LYS A 283 -1.00 -22.90 -12.69
C LYS A 283 -1.57 -23.62 -13.91
N ASN A 284 -0.82 -23.59 -15.02
CA ASN A 284 -1.21 -24.21 -16.31
C ASN A 284 -2.49 -23.63 -16.95
N THR A 285 -2.90 -22.42 -16.57
CA THR A 285 -4.09 -21.78 -17.13
C THR A 285 -3.81 -21.00 -18.42
N GLY A 286 -2.54 -20.75 -18.75
CA GLY A 286 -2.15 -20.04 -19.96
C GLY A 286 -0.69 -19.59 -19.95
N PRO A 287 -0.25 -18.81 -20.97
CA PRO A 287 1.14 -18.37 -21.10
C PRO A 287 1.59 -17.33 -20.07
N TRP A 288 0.67 -16.78 -19.28
CA TRP A 288 0.94 -15.90 -18.15
C TRP A 288 1.51 -16.64 -16.94
N TRP A 289 1.27 -17.96 -16.85
CA TRP A 289 1.96 -18.80 -15.89
C TRP A 289 3.45 -18.79 -16.17
N ASP A 290 4.21 -18.23 -15.28
CA ASP A 290 5.66 -18.21 -15.37
C ASP A 290 6.25 -19.01 -14.20
N SER A 291 6.58 -20.27 -14.46
CA SER A 291 7.22 -21.13 -13.48
C SER A 291 8.61 -20.65 -13.04
N THR A 292 9.14 -19.59 -13.69
CA THR A 292 10.42 -19.01 -13.28
C THR A 292 10.33 -18.19 -12.00
N ASN A 293 9.14 -17.71 -11.65
CA ASN A 293 8.93 -16.94 -10.42
C ASN A 293 8.75 -17.86 -9.20
N LEU A 294 8.22 -19.07 -9.41
CA LEU A 294 8.04 -20.07 -8.38
C LEU A 294 8.90 -21.29 -8.72
N LYS A 295 10.14 -21.34 -8.24
CA LYS A 295 11.11 -22.39 -8.54
C LYS A 295 11.49 -23.21 -7.31
N PRO A 296 11.53 -24.54 -7.44
CA PRO A 296 12.01 -25.38 -6.35
C PRO A 296 13.47 -25.08 -5.98
N GLY A 297 13.73 -24.85 -4.71
CA GLY A 297 15.08 -24.74 -4.17
C GLY A 297 15.86 -23.50 -4.62
N ASP A 298 15.18 -22.40 -4.91
CA ASP A 298 15.80 -21.13 -5.32
C ASP A 298 16.17 -20.19 -4.16
N GLY A 299 15.80 -20.59 -2.93
CA GLY A 299 16.14 -19.85 -1.71
C GLY A 299 15.11 -18.84 -1.26
N ILE A 300 13.98 -18.70 -1.94
CA ILE A 300 12.98 -17.64 -1.67
C ILE A 300 11.86 -18.10 -0.71
N SER A 301 11.58 -19.39 -0.60
CA SER A 301 10.46 -19.88 0.20
C SER A 301 10.63 -19.63 1.71
N LEU A 302 9.49 -19.57 2.43
CA LEU A 302 9.50 -19.48 3.89
C LEU A 302 10.26 -20.65 4.55
N GLU A 303 10.15 -21.86 3.98
CA GLU A 303 10.85 -23.05 4.49
C GLU A 303 12.37 -22.87 4.44
N GLU A 304 12.89 -22.25 3.37
CA GLU A 304 14.31 -22.02 3.19
C GLU A 304 14.80 -20.84 4.04
N GLU A 305 14.09 -19.73 4.00
CA GLU A 305 14.54 -18.48 4.63
C GLU A 305 14.44 -18.45 6.16
N ARG A 306 13.42 -19.08 6.74
CA ARG A 306 13.19 -18.99 8.20
C ARG A 306 14.37 -19.48 9.05
N LYS A 307 15.22 -20.35 8.51
CA LYS A 307 16.39 -20.92 9.18
C LYS A 307 17.69 -20.18 8.89
N ASP A 308 17.70 -19.34 7.86
CA ASP A 308 18.86 -18.53 7.50
C ASP A 308 18.82 -17.17 8.19
N PRO A 309 19.71 -16.90 9.17
CA PRO A 309 19.75 -15.60 9.86
C PRO A 309 20.02 -14.41 8.95
N SER A 310 20.60 -14.63 7.76
CA SER A 310 20.93 -13.60 6.78
C SER A 310 19.80 -13.30 5.80
N SER A 311 18.74 -14.13 5.79
CA SER A 311 17.63 -14.04 4.87
C SER A 311 16.85 -12.72 4.96
N LEU A 312 16.07 -12.43 3.93
CA LEU A 312 15.18 -11.27 3.91
C LEU A 312 14.08 -11.43 4.96
N PHE A 313 13.51 -12.61 5.11
CA PHE A 313 12.50 -12.92 6.12
C PHE A 313 12.96 -12.60 7.54
N ASN A 314 14.15 -13.08 7.93
CA ASN A 314 14.68 -12.81 9.26
C ASN A 314 15.09 -11.33 9.44
N PHE A 315 15.47 -10.65 8.35
CA PHE A 315 15.67 -9.21 8.37
C PHE A 315 14.35 -8.47 8.62
N TYR A 316 13.25 -8.80 7.94
CA TYR A 316 11.93 -8.25 8.22
C TYR A 316 11.49 -8.46 9.67
N LYS A 317 11.68 -9.64 10.22
CA LYS A 317 11.41 -9.91 11.65
C LYS A 317 12.17 -8.95 12.56
N THR A 318 13.46 -8.77 12.29
CA THR A 318 14.31 -7.84 13.06
C THR A 318 13.80 -6.41 12.97
N MET A 319 13.46 -5.94 11.76
CA MET A 319 12.99 -4.58 11.54
C MET A 319 11.62 -4.33 12.18
N ILE A 320 10.70 -5.30 12.11
CA ILE A 320 9.39 -5.24 12.76
C ILE A 320 9.56 -5.16 14.28
N HIS A 321 10.41 -6.02 14.85
CA HIS A 321 10.70 -6.00 16.28
C HIS A 321 11.31 -4.67 16.72
N LEU A 322 12.28 -4.16 15.96
CA LEU A 322 12.90 -2.88 16.23
C LEU A 322 11.89 -1.73 16.21
N ARG A 323 11.00 -1.70 15.22
CA ARG A 323 9.92 -0.72 15.16
C ARG A 323 8.98 -0.83 16.36
N GLN A 324 8.54 -2.04 16.71
CA GLN A 324 7.61 -2.27 17.82
C GLN A 324 8.20 -1.92 19.19
N SER A 325 9.51 -2.06 19.34
CA SER A 325 10.23 -1.77 20.59
C SER A 325 10.56 -0.29 20.76
N ASN A 326 10.37 0.55 19.73
CA ASN A 326 10.78 1.96 19.77
C ASN A 326 9.60 2.90 19.47
N PRO A 327 9.06 3.60 20.49
CA PRO A 327 7.96 4.55 20.30
C PRO A 327 8.22 5.59 19.22
N ALA A 328 9.47 6.08 19.08
CA ALA A 328 9.82 7.02 18.03
C ALA A 328 9.56 6.44 16.63
N LEU A 329 9.85 5.17 16.39
CA LEU A 329 9.60 4.53 15.08
C LEU A 329 8.12 4.29 14.80
N ILE A 330 7.28 4.15 15.82
CA ILE A 330 5.84 3.97 15.68
C ILE A 330 5.13 5.33 15.53
N PHE A 331 5.32 6.22 16.49
CA PHE A 331 4.54 7.45 16.67
C PHE A 331 5.31 8.73 16.40
N GLY A 332 6.65 8.66 16.28
CA GLY A 332 7.50 9.83 16.19
C GLY A 332 7.27 10.65 14.92
N LYS A 333 7.51 11.94 15.01
CA LYS A 333 7.57 12.83 13.86
C LYS A 333 8.80 12.51 13.02
N TYR A 334 8.64 12.55 11.72
CA TYR A 334 9.70 12.39 10.74
C TYR A 334 10.41 13.72 10.50
N GLN A 335 11.73 13.66 10.31
CA GLN A 335 12.53 14.77 9.82
C GLN A 335 13.74 14.24 9.06
N THR A 336 13.93 14.70 7.82
CA THR A 336 15.19 14.49 7.09
C THR A 336 16.35 15.14 7.83
N LEU A 337 17.49 14.47 7.91
CA LEU A 337 18.75 15.06 8.40
C LEU A 337 19.68 15.33 7.23
N THR A 338 20.31 16.52 7.21
CA THR A 338 21.35 16.83 6.25
C THR A 338 22.65 16.10 6.58
N ASN A 339 23.40 15.76 5.56
CA ASN A 339 24.75 15.19 5.66
C ASN A 339 25.57 15.58 4.41
N ASP A 340 26.88 15.36 4.48
CA ASP A 340 27.86 15.75 3.47
C ASP A 340 28.06 14.73 2.32
N ASN A 341 27.21 13.68 2.24
CA ASN A 341 27.35 12.62 1.25
C ASN A 341 26.05 12.45 0.42
N ASP A 342 26.15 12.54 -0.89
CA ASP A 342 25.01 12.47 -1.81
C ASP A 342 24.40 11.06 -1.94
N ASN A 343 25.11 10.02 -1.54
CA ASN A 343 24.65 8.64 -1.59
C ASN A 343 24.07 8.13 -0.26
N VAL A 344 24.14 8.94 0.80
CA VAL A 344 23.63 8.55 2.12
C VAL A 344 22.36 9.32 2.44
N PHE A 345 21.27 8.61 2.53
CA PHE A 345 20.00 9.16 3.03
C PHE A 345 19.91 8.98 4.54
N SER A 346 19.60 10.05 5.26
CA SER A 346 19.49 10.04 6.72
C SER A 346 18.27 10.82 7.21
N PHE A 347 17.61 10.29 8.22
CA PHE A 347 16.46 10.91 8.86
C PHE A 347 16.37 10.54 10.33
N VAL A 348 15.57 11.28 11.08
CA VAL A 348 15.19 10.93 12.45
C VAL A 348 13.70 10.74 12.58
N ARG A 349 13.35 9.91 13.55
CA ARG A 349 12.02 9.80 14.12
C ARG A 349 12.08 10.31 15.56
N LYS A 350 11.21 11.26 15.90
CA LYS A 350 11.23 11.94 17.22
C LYS A 350 9.91 11.76 17.95
N GLU A 351 9.96 11.17 19.12
CA GLU A 351 8.87 11.09 20.11
C GLU A 351 9.49 11.22 21.51
N LYS A 352 9.24 10.33 22.45
CA LYS A 352 9.91 10.27 23.76
C LYS A 352 11.40 10.00 23.62
N ASN A 353 11.75 9.14 22.70
CA ASN A 353 13.13 8.91 22.26
C ASN A 353 13.35 9.45 20.83
N VAL A 354 14.60 9.48 20.41
CA VAL A 354 15.00 9.88 19.04
C VAL A 354 15.75 8.72 18.41
N VAL A 355 15.30 8.30 17.24
CA VAL A 355 15.96 7.26 16.45
C VAL A 355 16.41 7.86 15.13
N CYS A 356 17.73 7.80 14.87
CA CYS A 356 18.34 8.15 13.60
C CYS A 356 18.49 6.89 12.74
N VAL A 357 18.10 7.00 11.50
CA VAL A 357 18.28 5.97 10.47
C VAL A 357 19.14 6.55 9.37
N ALA A 358 20.18 5.83 8.96
CA ALA A 358 21.04 6.18 7.84
C ALA A 358 21.18 4.97 6.90
N VAL A 359 21.02 5.19 5.60
CA VAL A 359 21.16 4.17 4.58
C VAL A 359 22.09 4.65 3.46
N ASN A 360 23.04 3.82 3.09
CA ASN A 360 23.86 4.03 1.91
C ASN A 360 23.10 3.47 0.69
N LEU A 361 22.71 4.34 -0.21
CA LEU A 361 21.92 3.99 -1.42
C LEU A 361 22.81 3.50 -2.59
N SER A 362 24.15 3.46 -2.40
CA SER A 362 25.12 3.11 -3.45
C SER A 362 25.77 1.75 -3.24
N ASP A 363 26.35 1.22 -4.32
CA ASP A 363 27.09 -0.05 -4.39
C ASP A 363 28.54 0.07 -3.87
N ARG A 364 28.92 1.20 -3.27
CA ARG A 364 30.25 1.45 -2.73
C ARG A 364 30.18 1.87 -1.27
N PRO A 365 31.22 1.57 -0.46
CA PRO A 365 31.32 2.12 0.88
C PRO A 365 31.26 3.64 0.85
N GLN A 366 30.56 4.22 1.82
CA GLN A 366 30.39 5.66 1.95
C GLN A 366 30.69 6.09 3.38
N ARG A 367 31.31 7.27 3.52
CA ARG A 367 31.44 7.95 4.80
C ARG A 367 30.52 9.17 4.81
N ALA A 368 29.75 9.36 5.88
CA ALA A 368 28.86 10.49 6.01
C ALA A 368 28.99 11.16 7.39
N ALA A 369 28.92 12.48 7.38
CA ALA A 369 28.84 13.31 8.58
C ALA A 369 27.40 13.89 8.67
N ILE A 370 26.56 13.23 9.46
CA ILE A 370 25.15 13.57 9.62
C ILE A 370 25.01 14.69 10.64
N HIS A 371 24.28 15.74 10.33
CA HIS A 371 24.15 16.92 11.17
C HIS A 371 23.12 16.71 12.29
N LEU A 372 23.60 16.59 13.54
CA LEU A 372 22.76 16.39 14.72
C LEU A 372 22.21 17.70 15.32
N PHE A 373 22.72 18.86 14.89
CA PHE A 373 22.21 20.15 15.37
C PHE A 373 20.74 20.42 14.90
N GLU A 374 20.29 19.70 13.90
CA GLU A 374 18.89 19.73 13.43
C GLU A 374 17.93 19.00 14.39
N ILE A 375 18.48 18.28 15.37
CA ILE A 375 17.72 17.64 16.44
C ILE A 375 17.63 18.63 17.61
N ASP A 376 16.44 19.13 17.92
CA ASP A 376 16.18 20.14 18.95
C ASP A 376 16.39 19.60 20.39
N ARG A 377 17.50 18.91 20.62
CA ARG A 377 17.94 18.45 21.97
C ARG A 377 19.43 18.16 21.99
N PRO A 378 20.08 18.27 23.19
CA PRO A 378 21.46 17.87 23.35
C PRO A 378 21.65 16.38 23.05
N VAL A 379 22.71 16.06 22.33
CA VAL A 379 23.13 14.67 22.07
C VAL A 379 24.26 14.32 23.06
N LYS A 380 23.97 13.39 23.96
CA LYS A 380 24.92 12.97 25.02
C LYS A 380 25.62 11.65 24.68
N SER A 381 24.88 10.71 24.09
CA SER A 381 25.41 9.39 23.75
C SER A 381 24.59 8.76 22.63
N LEU A 382 25.10 7.68 22.05
CA LEU A 382 24.49 6.89 20.99
C LEU A 382 24.34 5.44 21.46
N ILE A 383 23.21 4.81 21.12
CA ILE A 383 23.02 3.37 21.28
C ILE A 383 22.75 2.81 19.89
N GLN A 384 23.60 1.92 19.41
CA GLN A 384 23.38 1.23 18.14
C GLN A 384 22.24 0.22 18.31
N LEU A 385 21.24 0.34 17.46
CA LEU A 385 20.06 -0.55 17.43
C LEU A 385 20.15 -1.55 16.29
N LEU A 386 20.78 -1.15 15.18
CA LEU A 386 21.07 -1.99 14.02
C LEU A 386 22.31 -1.47 13.30
N GLY A 387 23.10 -2.38 12.74
CA GLY A 387 24.30 -2.05 11.99
C GLY A 387 25.52 -2.79 12.49
N LYS A 388 26.68 -2.52 11.88
CA LYS A 388 27.95 -3.18 12.19
C LYS A 388 29.06 -2.18 12.54
N GLU A 389 28.85 -0.92 12.20
CA GLU A 389 29.88 0.09 12.29
C GLU A 389 29.79 0.90 13.58
N ASN A 390 30.93 1.42 14.03
CA ASN A 390 31.00 2.26 15.21
C ASN A 390 30.75 3.72 14.84
N GLY A 391 29.51 4.20 15.05
CA GLY A 391 29.20 5.62 14.94
C GLY A 391 29.96 6.45 15.95
N LYS A 392 30.49 7.60 15.52
CA LYS A 392 31.26 8.53 16.38
C LYS A 392 30.61 9.91 16.36
N ILE A 393 30.44 10.49 17.57
CA ILE A 393 30.08 11.90 17.68
C ILE A 393 31.33 12.73 17.53
N SER A 394 31.33 13.68 16.61
CA SER A 394 32.35 14.69 16.43
C SER A 394 31.69 16.08 16.37
N GLY A 395 31.81 16.83 17.45
CA GLY A 395 31.07 18.07 17.62
C GLY A 395 29.56 17.82 17.57
N LYS A 396 28.87 18.45 16.61
CA LYS A 396 27.44 18.31 16.38
C LYS A 396 27.11 17.37 15.20
N LYS A 397 28.00 16.43 14.89
CA LYS A 397 27.85 15.50 13.78
C LYS A 397 27.96 14.05 14.25
N LEU A 398 27.17 13.17 13.67
CA LEU A 398 27.33 11.72 13.72
C LEU A 398 28.11 11.29 12.48
N ILE A 399 29.30 10.76 12.68
CA ILE A 399 30.17 10.24 11.62
C ILE A 399 29.92 8.74 11.52
N LEU A 400 29.53 8.30 10.33
CA LEU A 400 29.30 6.89 10.00
C LEU A 400 30.13 6.49 8.78
N ASP A 401 30.72 5.30 8.84
CA ASP A 401 31.29 4.61 7.71
C ASP A 401 30.26 3.48 7.34
N LEU A 402 29.61 3.57 6.19
CA LEU A 402 28.58 2.64 5.78
C LEU A 402 29.11 1.77 4.64
N PRO A 403 29.05 0.43 4.72
CA PRO A 403 29.38 -0.43 3.59
C PRO A 403 28.42 -0.18 2.40
N ALA A 404 28.70 -0.78 1.25
CA ALA A 404 27.78 -0.77 0.12
C ALA A 404 26.38 -1.23 0.56
N TYR A 405 25.35 -0.43 0.27
CA TYR A 405 23.98 -0.64 0.71
C TYR A 405 23.82 -0.83 2.23
N GLY A 406 24.73 -0.23 3.01
CA GLY A 406 24.75 -0.30 4.48
C GLY A 406 23.55 0.39 5.12
N ILE A 407 23.11 -0.17 6.25
CA ILE A 407 21.98 0.33 7.04
C ILE A 407 22.45 0.48 8.48
N GLU A 408 22.26 1.66 9.05
CA GLU A 408 22.60 1.98 10.43
C GLU A 408 21.41 2.61 11.14
N VAL A 409 21.09 2.13 12.32
CA VAL A 409 19.99 2.65 13.15
C VAL A 409 20.54 2.92 14.56
N TRP A 410 20.36 4.15 15.02
CA TRP A 410 20.91 4.64 16.29
C TRP A 410 19.84 5.32 17.13
N GLU A 411 19.74 4.95 18.40
CA GLU A 411 19.02 5.78 19.37
C GLU A 411 19.96 6.88 19.86
N ILE A 412 19.47 8.11 19.83
CA ILE A 412 20.19 9.32 20.25
C ILE A 412 19.67 9.71 21.63
N LYS A 413 20.61 9.80 22.62
CA LYS A 413 20.31 10.16 24.02
C LYS A 413 20.91 11.47 24.42
#